data_754fc389f0e7d704afc320169436b73f
#
_entry.id   754fc389f0e7d704afc320169436b73f
#
_cell.length_a   1.000
_cell.length_b   1.000
_cell.length_c   1.000
_cell.angle_alpha   90.00
_cell.angle_beta   90.00
_cell.angle_gamma   90.00
#
_symmetry.space_group_name_H-M   'P 1'
#
loop_
_entity.id
_entity.type
_entity.pdbx_description
1 polymer ?
#
loop_
_entity_poly.entity_id
_entity_poly.type
_entity_poly.pdbx_seq_one_letter_code
_entity_poly.pdbx_strand_id
1 'polypeptide(L)'
;MIRLSGPSSAVVRILGESIRAARLRRGWSVAVLAERVGVTTQTITRIERGAPGVAIGTVFEAAHLTGVDLYGGNRDQVRRTVTSELVLLPQRGRGPREADNDF
;
A
#
# COMPACT_ATOMS: atom_id res chain seq x y z
N MET A 1 11.59 -10.20 -11.34
CA MET A 1 10.66 -10.37 -10.20
C MET A 1 11.29 -9.83 -8.93
N ILE A 2 10.54 -9.07 -8.17
CA ILE A 2 11.04 -8.51 -6.92
C ILE A 2 11.12 -9.58 -5.84
N ARG A 3 12.16 -9.48 -5.02
CA ARG A 3 12.32 -10.39 -3.90
C ARG A 3 12.29 -9.58 -2.61
N LEU A 4 11.34 -9.86 -1.74
CA LEU A 4 11.19 -9.13 -0.49
C LEU A 4 12.01 -9.77 0.61
N SER A 5 12.53 -8.93 1.52
CA SER A 5 13.10 -9.42 2.76
C SER A 5 12.01 -10.05 3.61
N GLY A 6 12.44 -10.79 4.66
CA GLY A 6 11.48 -11.40 5.57
C GLY A 6 10.50 -10.40 6.19
N PRO A 7 10.99 -9.29 6.76
CA PRO A 7 10.08 -8.29 7.33
C PRO A 7 9.12 -7.69 6.32
N SER A 8 9.60 -7.36 5.12
CA SER A 8 8.72 -6.80 4.09
C SER A 8 7.68 -7.80 3.64
N SER A 9 8.09 -9.05 3.47
CA SER A 9 7.18 -10.12 3.09
C SER A 9 6.09 -10.31 4.12
N ALA A 10 6.44 -10.23 5.41
CA ALA A 10 5.48 -10.37 6.49
C ALA A 10 4.44 -9.25 6.46
N VAL A 11 4.88 -8.00 6.23
CA VAL A 11 3.98 -6.85 6.19
C VAL A 11 3.02 -6.94 5.01
N VAL A 12 3.53 -7.32 3.84
CA VAL A 12 2.68 -7.48 2.66
C VAL A 12 1.64 -8.57 2.89
N ARG A 13 2.04 -9.67 3.54
CA ARG A 13 1.11 -10.75 3.86
C ARG A 13 0.05 -10.30 4.85
N ILE A 14 0.44 -9.57 5.89
CA ILE A 14 -0.52 -9.06 6.88
C ILE A 14 -1.53 -8.14 6.21
N LEU A 15 -1.08 -7.27 5.32
CA LEU A 15 -1.98 -6.39 4.60
C LEU A 15 -2.98 -7.19 3.77
N GLY A 16 -2.49 -8.20 3.04
CA GLY A 16 -3.36 -9.07 2.24
C GLY A 16 -4.40 -9.79 3.10
N GLU A 17 -3.97 -10.32 4.24
CA GLU A 17 -4.88 -11.00 5.17
C GLU A 17 -5.89 -10.03 5.77
N SER A 18 -5.47 -8.81 6.05
CA SER A 18 -6.37 -7.77 6.56
C SER A 18 -7.46 -7.44 5.55
N ILE A 19 -7.08 -7.33 4.27
CA ILE A 19 -8.04 -7.08 3.20
C ILE A 19 -9.00 -8.26 3.08
N ARG A 20 -8.49 -9.47 3.13
CA ARG A 20 -9.34 -10.67 3.07
C ARG A 20 -10.33 -10.71 4.22
N ALA A 21 -9.86 -10.47 5.44
CA ALA A 21 -10.74 -10.46 6.61
C ALA A 21 -11.82 -9.39 6.47
N ALA A 22 -11.44 -8.20 6.03
CA ALA A 22 -12.39 -7.10 5.85
C ALA A 22 -13.41 -7.42 4.77
N ARG A 23 -12.98 -8.05 3.67
CA ARG A 23 -13.88 -8.49 2.61
C ARG A 23 -14.89 -9.49 3.15
N LEU A 24 -14.41 -10.48 3.90
CA LEU A 24 -15.29 -11.51 4.46
C LEU A 24 -16.28 -10.93 5.46
N ARG A 25 -15.87 -9.96 6.27
CA ARG A 25 -16.79 -9.29 7.18
C ARG A 25 -17.92 -8.58 6.45
N ARG A 26 -17.66 -8.10 5.24
CA ARG A 26 -18.69 -7.46 4.42
C ARG A 26 -19.55 -8.47 3.68
N GLY A 27 -19.21 -9.74 3.74
CA GLY A 27 -19.94 -10.77 3.01
C GLY A 27 -19.68 -10.74 1.51
N TRP A 28 -18.58 -10.15 1.07
CA TRP A 28 -18.25 -10.04 -0.33
C TRP A 28 -17.44 -11.23 -0.80
N SER A 29 -17.76 -11.71 -2.00
CA SER A 29 -16.91 -12.69 -2.68
C SER A 29 -15.69 -11.99 -3.27
N VAL A 30 -14.71 -12.78 -3.67
CA VAL A 30 -13.55 -12.25 -4.41
C VAL A 30 -14.03 -11.54 -5.69
N ALA A 31 -15.04 -12.12 -6.36
CA ALA A 31 -15.56 -11.52 -7.59
C ALA A 31 -16.16 -10.14 -7.34
N VAL A 32 -16.88 -9.98 -6.22
CA VAL A 32 -17.46 -8.68 -5.87
C VAL A 32 -16.37 -7.65 -5.63
N LEU A 33 -15.35 -8.00 -4.88
CA LEU A 33 -14.26 -7.04 -4.62
C LEU A 33 -13.52 -6.72 -5.92
N ALA A 34 -13.27 -7.73 -6.75
CA ALA A 34 -12.58 -7.50 -8.03
C ALA A 34 -13.35 -6.52 -8.89
N GLU A 35 -14.67 -6.67 -8.95
CA GLU A 35 -15.51 -5.76 -9.73
C GLU A 35 -15.44 -4.34 -9.18
N ARG A 36 -15.50 -4.20 -7.87
CA ARG A 36 -15.46 -2.86 -7.24
C ARG A 36 -14.12 -2.16 -7.43
N VAL A 37 -13.04 -2.91 -7.41
CA VAL A 37 -11.69 -2.35 -7.63
C VAL A 37 -11.46 -2.11 -9.13
N GLY A 38 -12.10 -2.91 -9.99
CA GLY A 38 -11.89 -2.82 -11.42
C GLY A 38 -10.75 -3.69 -11.91
N VAL A 39 -10.54 -4.83 -11.28
CA VAL A 39 -9.47 -5.78 -11.64
C VAL A 39 -10.03 -7.18 -11.72
N THR A 40 -9.18 -8.14 -12.10
CA THR A 40 -9.59 -9.54 -12.19
C THR A 40 -9.64 -10.18 -10.80
N THR A 41 -10.40 -11.27 -10.68
CA THR A 41 -10.43 -12.06 -9.45
C THR A 41 -9.04 -12.59 -9.10
N GLN A 42 -8.25 -12.91 -10.12
CA GLN A 42 -6.89 -13.38 -9.92
C GLN A 42 -6.04 -12.32 -9.23
N THR A 43 -6.20 -11.06 -9.60
CA THR A 43 -5.48 -9.96 -8.96
C THR A 43 -5.85 -9.85 -7.47
N ILE A 44 -7.14 -9.95 -7.15
CA ILE A 44 -7.56 -9.91 -5.75
C ILE A 44 -6.97 -11.08 -4.97
N THR A 45 -7.00 -12.28 -5.56
CA THR A 45 -6.42 -13.46 -4.92
C THR A 45 -4.94 -13.24 -4.63
N ARG A 46 -4.21 -12.65 -5.58
CA ARG A 46 -2.79 -12.37 -5.38
C ARG A 46 -2.56 -11.36 -4.27
N ILE A 47 -3.39 -10.32 -4.20
CA ILE A 47 -3.31 -9.34 -3.12
C ILE A 47 -3.51 -10.02 -1.76
N GLU A 48 -4.56 -10.84 -1.66
CA GLU A 48 -4.91 -11.48 -0.37
C GLU A 48 -3.88 -12.50 0.07
N ARG A 49 -3.11 -13.04 -0.86
CA ARG A 49 -2.03 -13.97 -0.55
C ARG A 49 -0.70 -13.27 -0.26
N GLY A 50 -0.66 -11.96 -0.41
CA GLY A 50 0.57 -11.21 -0.17
C GLY A 50 1.57 -11.31 -1.28
N ALA A 51 1.13 -11.48 -2.52
CA ALA A 51 2.04 -11.52 -3.66
C ALA A 51 2.70 -10.14 -3.84
N PRO A 52 4.02 -10.10 -4.05
CA PRO A 52 4.74 -8.83 -4.04
C PRO A 52 4.65 -8.02 -5.33
N GLY A 53 4.13 -8.57 -6.40
CA GLY A 53 4.18 -7.90 -7.70
C GLY A 53 2.91 -7.15 -8.08
N VAL A 54 1.98 -6.91 -7.16
CA VAL A 54 0.75 -6.19 -7.48
C VAL A 54 1.00 -4.70 -7.33
N ALA A 55 0.44 -3.92 -8.25
CA ALA A 55 0.60 -2.47 -8.22
C ALA A 55 0.08 -1.90 -6.89
N ILE A 56 0.87 -1.01 -6.30
CA ILE A 56 0.56 -0.48 -4.97
C ILE A 56 -0.79 0.23 -4.93
N GLY A 57 -1.13 0.98 -5.98
CA GLY A 57 -2.42 1.67 -6.03
C GLY A 57 -3.59 0.71 -6.01
N THR A 58 -3.46 -0.42 -6.69
CA THR A 58 -4.51 -1.45 -6.71
C THR A 58 -4.70 -2.04 -5.32
N VAL A 59 -3.59 -2.32 -4.62
CA VAL A 59 -3.66 -2.86 -3.26
C VAL A 59 -4.34 -1.87 -2.33
N PHE A 60 -3.98 -0.60 -2.43
CA PHE A 60 -4.56 0.43 -1.58
C PHE A 60 -6.04 0.66 -1.87
N GLU A 61 -6.45 0.55 -3.14
CA GLU A 61 -7.86 0.66 -3.47
C GLU A 61 -8.65 -0.49 -2.84
N ALA A 62 -8.13 -1.72 -2.93
CA ALA A 62 -8.77 -2.87 -2.28
C ALA A 62 -8.87 -2.66 -0.77
N ALA A 63 -7.82 -2.12 -0.15
CA ALA A 63 -7.83 -1.82 1.28
C ALA A 63 -8.89 -0.78 1.62
N HIS A 64 -8.93 0.30 0.83
CA HIS A 64 -9.91 1.37 1.05
C HIS A 64 -11.34 0.87 0.94
N LEU A 65 -11.65 0.13 -0.12
CA LEU A 65 -13.03 -0.32 -0.36
C LEU A 65 -13.50 -1.32 0.66
N THR A 66 -12.59 -2.08 1.26
CA THR A 66 -12.96 -3.04 2.30
C THR A 66 -12.93 -2.42 3.70
N GLY A 67 -12.44 -1.19 3.83
CA GLY A 67 -12.40 -0.51 5.13
C GLY A 67 -11.17 -0.81 5.94
N VAL A 68 -10.10 -1.29 5.32
CA VAL A 68 -8.81 -1.46 6.00
C VAL A 68 -8.20 -0.08 6.20
N ASP A 69 -7.92 0.24 7.46
CA ASP A 69 -7.48 1.57 7.85
C ASP A 69 -5.97 1.65 7.79
N LEU A 70 -5.49 2.43 6.84
CA LEU A 70 -4.07 2.70 6.71
C LEU A 70 -3.77 4.04 7.41
N TYR A 71 -2.63 4.11 8.05
CA TYR A 71 -2.20 5.32 8.78
C TYR A 71 -3.15 5.70 9.91
N GLY A 72 -3.82 4.73 10.52
CA GLY A 72 -4.65 5.00 11.68
C GLY A 72 -5.87 5.86 11.41
N GLY A 73 -6.29 5.94 10.16
CA GLY A 73 -7.49 6.70 9.81
C GLY A 73 -7.30 8.19 9.77
N ASN A 74 -6.10 8.70 10.00
CA ASN A 74 -5.88 10.14 10.05
C ASN A 74 -4.89 10.57 8.99
N ARG A 75 -5.27 10.35 7.73
CA ARG A 75 -4.39 10.62 6.59
C ARG A 75 -3.99 12.08 6.49
N ASP A 76 -4.92 12.98 6.76
CA ASP A 76 -4.62 14.40 6.64
C ASP A 76 -3.58 14.85 7.66
N GLN A 77 -3.66 14.33 8.87
CA GLN A 77 -2.68 14.66 9.89
C GLN A 77 -1.29 14.10 9.53
N VAL A 78 -1.24 12.84 9.09
CA VAL A 78 0.02 12.23 8.68
C VAL A 78 0.62 13.02 7.52
N ARG A 79 -0.22 13.41 6.55
CA ARG A 79 0.25 14.18 5.41
C ARG A 79 0.83 15.51 5.82
N ARG A 80 0.15 16.21 6.74
CA ARG A 80 0.67 17.50 7.23
C ARG A 80 2.01 17.33 7.92
N THR A 81 2.14 16.29 8.75
CA THR A 81 3.38 16.01 9.45
C THR A 81 4.52 15.74 8.47
N VAL A 82 4.28 14.89 7.48
CA VAL A 82 5.31 14.57 6.49
C VAL A 82 5.66 15.79 5.66
N THR A 83 4.65 16.57 5.25
CA THR A 83 4.90 17.76 4.46
C THR A 83 5.74 18.78 5.23
N SER A 84 5.42 18.99 6.51
CA SER A 84 6.19 19.88 7.36
C SER A 84 7.64 19.42 7.49
N GLU A 85 7.81 18.12 7.64
CA GLU A 85 9.14 17.53 7.76
C GLU A 85 9.93 17.73 6.47
N LEU A 86 9.29 17.50 5.32
CA LEU A 86 9.95 17.67 4.04
C LEU A 86 10.45 19.10 3.80
N VAL A 87 9.71 20.08 4.29
CA VAL A 87 10.12 21.48 4.16
C VAL A 87 11.43 21.73 4.90
N LEU A 88 11.66 21.03 6.02
CA LEU A 88 12.82 21.25 6.86
C LEU A 88 14.05 20.42 6.42
N LEU A 89 13.87 19.46 5.54
CA LEU A 89 14.94 18.57 5.13
C LEU A 89 15.63 19.09 3.87
N PRO A 90 16.94 18.75 3.69
CA PRO A 90 17.64 19.13 2.47
C PRO A 90 16.99 18.48 1.26
N GLN A 91 16.73 19.28 0.24
CA GLN A 91 15.99 18.83 -0.93
C GLN A 91 16.74 17.78 -1.74
N ARG A 92 18.05 17.71 -1.60
CA ARG A 92 18.84 16.77 -2.36
C ARG A 92 19.22 15.53 -1.59
N GLY A 93 18.91 15.46 -0.33
CA GLY A 93 19.25 14.28 0.46
C GLY A 93 20.72 14.05 0.70
N ARG A 94 21.59 15.01 0.30
CA ARG A 94 22.99 14.91 0.61
C ARG A 94 23.64 16.28 0.52
N GLY A 95 24.92 16.31 0.81
CA GLY A 95 25.64 17.55 0.90
C GLY A 95 25.62 18.37 -0.36
N PRO A 96 26.15 19.53 -0.30
CA PRO A 96 26.04 20.54 -1.35
C PRO A 96 26.54 20.12 -2.71
N ARG A 97 27.33 19.15 -2.76
CA ARG A 97 27.76 18.79 -4.04
C ARG A 97 26.73 18.16 -4.87
N GLU A 98 26.45 18.27 -5.49
CA GLU A 98 25.87 17.72 -6.19
C GLU A 98 25.72 17.43 -7.08
N ALA A 99 25.75 17.63 -7.41
CA ALA A 99 25.59 17.41 -8.20
C ALA A 99 25.24 16.51 -8.73
N ASP A 100 25.16 16.28 -8.74
CA ASP A 100 24.88 15.52 -9.23
C ASP A 100 24.05 14.80 -9.42
N ASN A 101 23.73 14.72 -9.36
CA ASN A 101 23.12 14.01 -9.47
C ASN A 101 22.23 13.39 -9.43
N ASP A 102 21.80 13.34 -9.22
CA ASP A 102 21.17 12.77 -9.02
C ASP A 102 20.30 12.30 -9.13
N PHE A 103 19.94 12.12 -9.09
CA PHE A 103 19.49 11.59 -9.11
C PHE A 103 19.19 11.20 -9.34
#